data_796ddb3c0efede81ab86eaa4d02270fb
#
_entry.id   796ddb3c0efede81ab86eaa4d02270fb
#
_cell.length_a   1.000
_cell.length_b   1.000
_cell.length_c   1.000
_cell.angle_alpha   90.00
_cell.angle_beta   90.00
_cell.angle_gamma   90.00
#
_symmetry.space_group_name_H-M   'P 1'
#
loop_
_entity.id
_entity.type
_entity.pdbx_description
1 polymer ?
#
loop_
_entity_poly.entity_id
_entity_poly.type
_entity_poly.pdbx_seq_one_letter_code
_entity_poly.pdbx_strand_id
1 'polypeptide(L)'
;MTRYLTLFLLCMCFVAGATAQRSLSGSVTDTGRQPLPDAVVRVKGHPAFSAVTDAGGRYRLRLPDGRQHTVVVSCVGYDEVRLTVDADTTDTLHFRLREKNTELGQVVVTATRTPKLLKDAPIVTRVISEEDIRRTDATDISDLLQAELPGIEFSYSMNQQTSLNLSGFGGNSVLFLVDGERLAGETLDNVDYSRLNMDNVQRIEIIKGAASSLYGSNAVGGVVNIISREAQEPWSVNVNGRYGAHREQRYGGTVGFNRGKFTSLTNVQYTSTGEIDLSAGNSQEETGDYSKIYGNSTLHFKERLTFTPADPLKITARAGYFFRERNISSSQRDRYRSFSGGVKGNYRLSDNDDWEISYTFDQYDKSDYLIPGDLDVRDYSNVQHTVRTLYNHTFAGKHILTVGGDYLRDYLMSYQFTDGGSHLQHTADAFAQFDWNPHRRFNLIAGLRFDHFSESRLSHFSPKLGLMYKFDHCSLRGSYAGGFRAPTLKEMYMHFDMANIFMIYGNPSLRPESSHNFSLSAEYTKQRHNLTLTGFYNIVDNRITTAWNQALNGQVYTNMSRLHVAGIDANASGRYACGISWRLSYAYTREQIRKGQPLLSSTRPHTATVRLSYDKDWNAYGLGVSLS
;
A
#
# COMPACT_ATOMS: atom_id res chain seq x y z
N MET A 1 -24.80 63.00 54.56
CA MET A 1 -25.77 62.41 53.58
C MET A 1 -25.13 62.12 52.19
N THR A 2 -24.10 62.79 51.85
CA THR A 2 -23.45 62.66 50.52
C THR A 2 -22.59 61.34 50.31
N ARG A 3 -22.08 60.76 51.42
CA ARG A 3 -21.24 59.52 51.31
C ARG A 3 -22.04 58.22 51.11
N TYR A 4 -23.31 58.18 51.45
CA TYR A 4 -24.17 57.01 51.27
C TYR A 4 -24.85 57.00 49.87
N LEU A 5 -24.96 58.17 49.23
CA LEU A 5 -25.51 58.27 47.87
C LEU A 5 -24.51 57.82 46.84
N THR A 6 -23.21 58.05 47.04
CA THR A 6 -22.14 57.55 46.16
C THR A 6 -21.95 56.03 46.27
N LEU A 7 -22.13 55.45 47.46
CA LEU A 7 -22.05 53.99 47.60
C LEU A 7 -23.25 53.27 47.00
N PHE A 8 -24.45 53.90 47.06
CA PHE A 8 -25.66 53.34 46.38
C PHE A 8 -25.62 53.45 44.88
N LEU A 9 -25.04 54.50 44.31
CA LEU A 9 -24.78 54.63 42.88
C LEU A 9 -23.67 53.69 42.38
N LEU A 10 -22.65 53.42 43.21
CA LEU A 10 -21.60 52.44 42.84
C LEU A 10 -22.13 51.00 42.90
N CYS A 11 -23.09 50.66 43.79
CA CYS A 11 -23.76 49.35 43.78
C CYS A 11 -24.76 49.16 42.63
N MET A 12 -25.34 50.24 42.11
CA MET A 12 -26.24 50.15 40.93
C MET A 12 -25.50 50.01 39.61
N CYS A 13 -24.21 50.38 39.51
CA CYS A 13 -23.40 50.16 38.30
C CYS A 13 -22.84 48.73 38.16
N PHE A 14 -23.00 47.86 39.20
CA PHE A 14 -22.59 46.44 39.14
C PHE A 14 -23.72 45.45 38.76
N VAL A 15 -24.92 45.95 38.40
CA VAL A 15 -25.90 45.15 37.68
C VAL A 15 -25.62 45.28 36.18
N ALA A 16 -24.35 45.08 35.78
CA ALA A 16 -23.99 44.88 34.40
C ALA A 16 -24.42 43.48 34.00
N GLY A 17 -25.49 43.41 33.21
CA GLY A 17 -25.90 42.39 32.31
C GLY A 17 -25.34 40.98 32.54
N ALA A 18 -25.97 40.17 33.41
CA ALA A 18 -25.92 38.74 33.24
C ALA A 18 -26.61 38.42 31.89
N THR A 19 -25.87 38.49 30.79
CA THR A 19 -26.32 37.90 29.55
C THR A 19 -26.53 36.42 29.85
N ALA A 20 -27.78 35.96 29.81
CA ALA A 20 -28.11 34.56 30.04
C ALA A 20 -27.38 33.74 28.98
N GLN A 21 -26.25 33.16 29.36
CA GLN A 21 -25.42 32.36 28.44
C GLN A 21 -26.28 31.17 27.99
N ARG A 22 -26.61 31.15 26.72
CA ARG A 22 -27.47 30.13 26.14
C ARG A 22 -26.81 28.74 26.25
N SER A 23 -27.57 27.74 26.68
CA SER A 23 -27.12 26.36 26.75
C SER A 23 -27.96 25.45 25.85
N LEU A 24 -27.28 24.65 25.04
CA LEU A 24 -27.85 23.61 24.22
C LEU A 24 -27.78 22.27 24.95
N SER A 25 -28.87 21.53 25.05
CA SER A 25 -28.92 20.20 25.67
C SER A 25 -29.47 19.18 24.67
N GLY A 26 -29.26 17.89 24.93
CA GLY A 26 -29.79 16.84 24.08
C GLY A 26 -29.11 15.50 24.30
N SER A 27 -29.20 14.64 23.30
CA SER A 27 -28.55 13.33 23.32
C SER A 27 -27.87 13.03 21.99
N VAL A 28 -26.84 12.21 22.08
CA VAL A 28 -26.12 11.64 20.94
C VAL A 28 -26.37 10.14 20.93
N THR A 29 -26.86 9.62 19.83
CA THR A 29 -27.15 8.19 19.63
C THR A 29 -26.54 7.70 18.31
N ASP A 30 -26.40 6.39 18.15
CA ASP A 30 -26.11 5.78 16.88
C ASP A 30 -27.35 5.65 15.97
N THR A 31 -27.19 5.09 14.77
CA THR A 31 -28.31 4.81 13.84
C THR A 31 -29.29 3.76 14.39
N GLY A 32 -28.87 2.91 15.32
CA GLY A 32 -29.69 1.93 16.06
C GLY A 32 -30.39 2.50 17.29
N ARG A 33 -30.26 3.83 17.56
CA ARG A 33 -30.77 4.54 18.73
C ARG A 33 -30.11 4.13 20.06
N GLN A 34 -28.94 3.47 20.01
CA GLN A 34 -28.14 3.23 21.21
C GLN A 34 -27.47 4.53 21.65
N PRO A 35 -27.47 4.88 22.96
CA PRO A 35 -26.78 6.06 23.45
C PRO A 35 -25.28 5.95 23.23
N LEU A 36 -24.65 7.05 22.85
CA LEU A 36 -23.20 7.15 22.65
C LEU A 36 -22.58 7.92 23.82
N PRO A 37 -21.99 7.24 24.81
CA PRO A 37 -21.18 7.88 25.84
C PRO A 37 -19.86 8.40 25.23
N ASP A 38 -19.24 9.35 25.90
CA ASP A 38 -17.95 9.94 25.54
C ASP A 38 -17.91 10.62 24.14
N ALA A 39 -19.08 10.91 23.57
CA ALA A 39 -19.15 11.73 22.35
C ALA A 39 -18.87 13.20 22.69
N VAL A 40 -18.00 13.84 21.91
CA VAL A 40 -17.63 15.24 22.08
C VAL A 40 -18.54 16.13 21.27
N VAL A 41 -19.24 17.05 21.92
CA VAL A 41 -20.08 18.08 21.30
C VAL A 41 -19.38 19.42 21.50
N ARG A 42 -18.96 20.10 20.42
CA ARG A 42 -18.17 21.33 20.48
C ARG A 42 -18.64 22.38 19.50
N VAL A 43 -18.34 23.64 19.78
CA VAL A 43 -18.56 24.74 18.84
C VAL A 43 -17.31 24.93 17.97
N LYS A 44 -17.50 24.92 16.64
CA LYS A 44 -16.39 25.10 15.68
C LYS A 44 -15.71 26.47 15.88
N GLY A 45 -14.38 26.46 16.00
CA GLY A 45 -13.58 27.67 16.22
C GLY A 45 -13.54 28.16 17.67
N HIS A 46 -14.27 27.52 18.60
CA HIS A 46 -14.31 27.89 20.02
C HIS A 46 -14.04 26.67 20.92
N PRO A 47 -12.78 26.24 21.11
CA PRO A 47 -12.43 25.00 21.82
C PRO A 47 -12.86 25.01 23.31
N ALA A 48 -13.00 26.17 23.95
CA ALA A 48 -13.49 26.30 25.31
C ALA A 48 -14.99 25.94 25.45
N PHE A 49 -15.75 25.93 24.39
CA PHE A 49 -17.17 25.57 24.36
C PHE A 49 -17.33 24.14 23.83
N SER A 50 -17.11 23.20 24.72
CA SER A 50 -17.23 21.77 24.46
C SER A 50 -17.92 21.05 25.63
N ALA A 51 -18.61 19.95 25.36
CA ALA A 51 -19.24 19.06 26.30
C ALA A 51 -18.99 17.61 25.87
N VAL A 52 -18.97 16.69 26.83
CA VAL A 52 -18.86 15.25 26.60
C VAL A 52 -20.17 14.60 27.05
N THR A 53 -20.66 13.62 26.31
CA THR A 53 -21.88 12.90 26.67
C THR A 53 -21.67 11.96 27.86
N ASP A 54 -22.69 11.87 28.73
CA ASP A 54 -22.73 10.91 29.83
C ASP A 54 -23.01 9.45 29.34
N ALA A 55 -23.08 8.50 30.28
CA ALA A 55 -23.38 7.09 30.00
C ALA A 55 -24.72 6.87 29.29
N GLY A 56 -25.68 7.81 29.38
CA GLY A 56 -26.95 7.83 28.67
C GLY A 56 -26.89 8.57 27.34
N GLY A 57 -25.69 8.98 26.89
CA GLY A 57 -25.50 9.75 25.68
C GLY A 57 -25.98 11.20 25.76
N ARG A 58 -26.25 11.75 26.94
CA ARG A 58 -26.80 13.09 27.14
C ARG A 58 -25.68 14.12 27.27
N TYR A 59 -25.89 15.34 26.74
CA TYR A 59 -24.94 16.43 26.82
C TYR A 59 -25.62 17.75 27.20
N ARG A 60 -24.82 18.68 27.72
CA ARG A 60 -25.18 20.08 27.92
C ARG A 60 -24.00 20.94 27.48
N LEU A 61 -24.16 21.68 26.38
CA LEU A 61 -23.16 22.54 25.78
C LEU A 61 -23.53 24.00 26.03
N ARG A 62 -22.61 24.79 26.55
CA ARG A 62 -22.73 26.24 26.57
C ARG A 62 -22.37 26.80 25.21
N LEU A 63 -23.12 27.79 24.75
CA LEU A 63 -22.84 28.45 23.47
C LEU A 63 -22.10 29.78 23.75
N PRO A 64 -21.13 30.18 22.90
CA PRO A 64 -20.56 31.52 22.95
C PRO A 64 -21.60 32.56 22.52
N ASP A 65 -21.31 33.83 22.78
CA ASP A 65 -22.16 34.93 22.33
C ASP A 65 -22.11 35.03 20.80
N GLY A 66 -23.27 35.20 20.17
CA GLY A 66 -23.39 35.28 18.70
C GLY A 66 -24.73 34.75 18.22
N ARG A 67 -25.11 35.14 16.99
CA ARG A 67 -26.39 34.74 16.42
C ARG A 67 -26.39 33.37 15.74
N GLN A 68 -25.21 32.90 15.32
CA GLN A 68 -25.09 31.65 14.58
C GLN A 68 -23.81 30.90 14.95
N HIS A 69 -23.91 29.61 15.24
CA HIS A 69 -22.80 28.74 15.62
C HIS A 69 -22.86 27.42 14.87
N THR A 70 -21.71 26.88 14.45
CA THR A 70 -21.62 25.52 13.94
C THR A 70 -21.25 24.58 15.09
N VAL A 71 -22.18 23.73 15.49
CA VAL A 71 -21.96 22.65 16.45
C VAL A 71 -21.43 21.44 15.71
N VAL A 72 -20.35 20.87 16.23
CA VAL A 72 -19.67 19.68 15.69
C VAL A 72 -19.76 18.59 16.74
N VAL A 73 -20.28 17.43 16.34
CA VAL A 73 -20.40 16.25 17.19
C VAL A 73 -19.54 15.14 16.63
N SER A 74 -18.62 14.63 17.43
CA SER A 74 -17.71 13.55 17.09
C SER A 74 -17.69 12.49 18.18
N CYS A 75 -17.59 11.24 17.80
CA CYS A 75 -17.38 10.10 18.68
C CYS A 75 -16.42 9.13 17.99
N VAL A 76 -15.56 8.48 18.77
CA VAL A 76 -14.62 7.48 18.23
C VAL A 76 -15.40 6.37 17.55
N GLY A 77 -15.07 6.07 16.29
CA GLY A 77 -15.76 5.05 15.49
C GLY A 77 -17.03 5.54 14.77
N TYR A 78 -17.32 6.85 14.80
CA TYR A 78 -18.50 7.44 14.14
C TYR A 78 -18.13 8.59 13.21
N ASP A 79 -18.94 8.83 12.19
CA ASP A 79 -18.81 9.99 11.30
C ASP A 79 -19.16 11.27 12.07
N GLU A 80 -18.36 12.32 11.89
CA GLU A 80 -18.61 13.63 12.47
C GLU A 80 -19.86 14.27 11.87
N VAL A 81 -20.76 14.77 12.71
CA VAL A 81 -21.94 15.51 12.30
C VAL A 81 -21.73 16.99 12.59
N ARG A 82 -22.06 17.85 11.63
CA ARG A 82 -22.01 19.31 11.75
C ARG A 82 -23.41 19.88 11.56
N LEU A 83 -23.84 20.74 12.47
CA LEU A 83 -25.11 21.43 12.39
C LEU A 83 -24.92 22.90 12.72
N THR A 84 -25.49 23.77 11.89
CA THR A 84 -25.53 25.21 12.19
C THR A 84 -26.74 25.50 13.07
N VAL A 85 -26.50 26.16 14.20
CA VAL A 85 -27.49 26.54 15.21
C VAL A 85 -27.55 28.06 15.23
N ASP A 86 -28.72 28.63 15.07
CA ASP A 86 -29.00 30.06 15.14
C ASP A 86 -29.83 30.43 16.38
N ALA A 87 -30.19 31.70 16.51
CA ALA A 87 -30.92 32.21 17.68
C ALA A 87 -32.33 31.58 17.81
N ASP A 88 -32.94 31.15 16.70
CA ASP A 88 -34.29 30.59 16.64
C ASP A 88 -34.29 29.06 16.81
N THR A 89 -33.14 28.41 16.86
CA THR A 89 -33.02 26.95 17.05
C THR A 89 -33.45 26.58 18.46
N THR A 90 -34.15 25.46 18.63
CA THR A 90 -34.60 24.95 19.93
C THR A 90 -33.37 24.64 20.83
N ASP A 91 -33.48 24.88 22.16
CA ASP A 91 -32.43 24.59 23.10
C ASP A 91 -32.19 23.08 23.35
N THR A 92 -32.94 22.23 22.66
CA THR A 92 -32.79 20.77 22.73
C THR A 92 -32.53 20.23 21.33
N LEU A 93 -31.35 19.61 21.13
CA LEU A 93 -30.96 18.97 19.88
C LEU A 93 -30.46 17.56 20.12
N HIS A 94 -30.97 16.63 19.29
CA HIS A 94 -30.55 15.24 19.30
C HIS A 94 -29.72 14.95 18.05
N PHE A 95 -28.55 14.38 18.24
CA PHE A 95 -27.67 13.99 17.16
C PHE A 95 -27.69 12.47 16.98
N ARG A 96 -27.72 12.06 15.72
CA ARG A 96 -27.58 10.66 15.37
C ARG A 96 -26.33 10.49 14.54
N LEU A 97 -25.33 9.82 15.10
CA LEU A 97 -24.06 9.54 14.43
C LEU A 97 -24.18 8.21 13.68
N ARG A 98 -23.57 8.18 12.52
CA ARG A 98 -23.42 6.96 11.73
C ARG A 98 -22.11 6.30 12.09
N GLU A 99 -22.11 4.99 12.38
CA GLU A 99 -20.87 4.26 12.58
C GLU A 99 -19.97 4.40 11.34
N LYS A 100 -18.74 4.83 11.60
CA LYS A 100 -17.71 4.93 10.58
C LYS A 100 -17.17 3.53 10.34
N ASN A 101 -17.50 2.92 9.21
CA ASN A 101 -16.78 1.74 8.77
C ASN A 101 -15.40 2.18 8.29
N THR A 102 -14.43 2.10 9.16
CA THR A 102 -13.07 2.63 8.95
C THR A 102 -12.40 1.98 7.74
N GLU A 103 -12.72 0.71 7.44
CA GLU A 103 -12.17 0.00 6.28
C GLU A 103 -12.70 0.55 4.96
N LEU A 104 -14.01 0.77 4.84
CA LEU A 104 -14.64 1.25 3.59
C LEU A 104 -14.56 2.77 3.38
N GLY A 105 -14.23 3.52 4.42
CA GLY A 105 -14.01 4.96 4.37
C GLY A 105 -12.60 5.36 3.95
N GLN A 106 -11.70 4.41 3.73
CA GLN A 106 -10.34 4.70 3.30
C GLN A 106 -10.31 5.17 1.84
N VAL A 107 -9.43 6.13 1.55
CA VAL A 107 -9.16 6.60 0.19
C VAL A 107 -8.09 5.73 -0.42
N VAL A 108 -8.36 5.17 -1.60
CA VAL A 108 -7.42 4.38 -2.41
C VAL A 108 -7.11 5.11 -3.71
N VAL A 109 -5.90 4.91 -4.23
CA VAL A 109 -5.43 5.52 -5.48
C VAL A 109 -4.99 4.47 -6.50
N THR A 110 -4.65 3.26 -6.07
CA THR A 110 -4.04 2.23 -6.93
C THR A 110 -5.00 1.72 -8.01
N ALA A 111 -6.29 1.58 -7.70
CA ALA A 111 -7.26 1.03 -8.65
C ALA A 111 -7.64 1.96 -9.81
N THR A 112 -7.47 3.28 -9.62
CA THR A 112 -7.98 4.31 -10.54
C THR A 112 -6.97 5.37 -10.92
N ARG A 113 -5.78 5.40 -10.29
CA ARG A 113 -4.79 6.50 -10.31
C ARG A 113 -5.36 7.86 -9.86
N THR A 114 -6.58 7.89 -9.37
CA THR A 114 -7.25 9.04 -8.77
C THR A 114 -7.75 8.67 -7.38
N PRO A 115 -7.71 9.59 -6.40
CA PRO A 115 -8.21 9.34 -5.06
C PRO A 115 -9.69 8.98 -5.08
N LYS A 116 -10.05 7.79 -4.57
CA LYS A 116 -11.43 7.29 -4.51
C LYS A 116 -11.67 6.57 -3.19
N LEU A 117 -12.86 6.70 -2.61
CA LEU A 117 -13.19 5.90 -1.44
C LEU A 117 -13.25 4.41 -1.83
N LEU A 118 -12.72 3.55 -0.98
CA LEU A 118 -12.68 2.10 -1.23
C LEU A 118 -14.06 1.52 -1.55
N LYS A 119 -15.10 1.96 -0.82
CA LYS A 119 -16.51 1.57 -1.09
C LYS A 119 -17.03 2.00 -2.46
N ASP A 120 -16.38 2.99 -3.10
CA ASP A 120 -16.78 3.57 -4.38
C ASP A 120 -15.90 3.09 -5.54
N ALA A 121 -14.85 2.31 -5.24
CA ALA A 121 -13.95 1.74 -6.25
C ALA A 121 -14.62 0.56 -6.98
N PRO A 122 -14.73 0.59 -8.33
CA PRO A 122 -15.34 -0.50 -9.10
C PRO A 122 -14.43 -1.73 -9.22
N ILE A 123 -13.16 -1.59 -8.87
CA ILE A 123 -12.19 -2.68 -8.83
C ILE A 123 -11.89 -3.03 -7.39
N VAL A 124 -11.95 -4.32 -7.09
CA VAL A 124 -11.68 -4.83 -5.74
C VAL A 124 -10.24 -4.52 -5.35
N THR A 125 -10.08 -3.70 -4.34
CA THR A 125 -8.79 -3.33 -3.76
C THR A 125 -8.78 -3.76 -2.30
N ARG A 126 -7.76 -4.50 -1.91
CA ARG A 126 -7.50 -4.79 -0.50
C ARG A 126 -6.61 -3.70 0.06
N VAL A 127 -6.93 -3.22 1.25
CA VAL A 127 -6.10 -2.24 1.96
C VAL A 127 -5.66 -2.86 3.29
N ILE A 128 -4.35 -2.82 3.54
CA ILE A 128 -3.75 -3.10 4.85
C ILE A 128 -3.45 -1.74 5.45
N SER A 129 -4.15 -1.39 6.51
CA SER A 129 -4.04 -0.08 7.16
C SER A 129 -2.81 0.01 8.05
N GLU A 130 -2.43 1.22 8.45
CA GLU A 130 -1.39 1.44 9.45
C GLU A 130 -1.68 0.70 10.76
N GLU A 131 -2.95 0.63 11.17
CA GLU A 131 -3.40 -0.08 12.35
C GLU A 131 -3.19 -1.60 12.19
N ASP A 132 -3.48 -2.17 11.01
CA ASP A 132 -3.21 -3.58 10.70
C ASP A 132 -1.70 -3.90 10.73
N ILE A 133 -0.87 -3.03 10.16
CA ILE A 133 0.60 -3.17 10.16
C ILE A 133 1.13 -3.20 11.60
N ARG A 134 0.68 -2.27 12.44
CA ARG A 134 1.08 -2.18 13.83
C ARG A 134 0.64 -3.40 14.65
N ARG A 135 -0.58 -3.92 14.41
CA ARG A 135 -1.13 -5.07 15.13
C ARG A 135 -0.47 -6.39 14.75
N THR A 136 -0.04 -6.52 13.51
CA THR A 136 0.61 -7.74 13.02
C THR A 136 2.02 -7.88 13.61
N ASP A 137 2.66 -6.75 13.99
CA ASP A 137 4.05 -6.69 14.46
C ASP A 137 5.01 -7.45 13.56
N ALA A 138 4.72 -7.46 12.25
CA ALA A 138 5.50 -8.16 11.25
C ALA A 138 6.92 -7.58 11.14
N THR A 139 7.89 -8.44 10.95
CA THR A 139 9.30 -8.04 10.85
C THR A 139 9.60 -7.39 9.51
N ASP A 140 8.99 -7.90 8.44
CA ASP A 140 9.15 -7.41 7.08
C ASP A 140 7.82 -7.44 6.30
N ILE A 141 7.87 -7.04 5.04
CA ILE A 141 6.68 -7.02 4.18
C ILE A 141 6.16 -8.42 3.86
N SER A 142 7.03 -9.42 3.79
CA SER A 142 6.65 -10.80 3.44
C SER A 142 5.79 -11.39 4.55
N ASP A 143 6.23 -11.23 5.80
CA ASP A 143 5.48 -11.66 6.99
C ASP A 143 4.12 -10.95 7.08
N LEU A 144 4.12 -9.62 6.86
CA LEU A 144 2.90 -8.83 6.88
C LEU A 144 1.89 -9.30 5.83
N LEU A 145 2.36 -9.46 4.58
CA LEU A 145 1.47 -9.87 3.50
C LEU A 145 0.94 -11.29 3.69
N GLN A 146 1.75 -12.23 4.19
CA GLN A 146 1.29 -13.60 4.49
C GLN A 146 0.24 -13.62 5.61
N ALA A 147 0.40 -12.78 6.64
CA ALA A 147 -0.56 -12.70 7.73
C ALA A 147 -1.90 -12.06 7.30
N GLU A 148 -1.86 -11.10 6.36
CA GLU A 148 -3.01 -10.27 6.00
C GLU A 148 -3.74 -10.70 4.73
N LEU A 149 -3.05 -11.40 3.81
CA LEU A 149 -3.55 -11.65 2.46
C LEU A 149 -3.51 -13.15 2.14
N PRO A 150 -4.63 -13.88 2.26
CA PRO A 150 -4.68 -15.27 1.83
C PRO A 150 -4.44 -15.37 0.31
N GLY A 151 -3.80 -16.47 -0.11
CA GLY A 151 -3.38 -16.70 -1.51
C GLY A 151 -2.07 -16.03 -1.88
N ILE A 152 -1.38 -15.38 -0.93
CA ILE A 152 0.01 -14.97 -1.09
C ILE A 152 0.92 -15.93 -0.32
N GLU A 153 2.01 -16.29 -0.92
CA GLU A 153 3.00 -17.19 -0.36
C GLU A 153 4.40 -16.65 -0.62
N PHE A 154 5.23 -16.70 0.40
CA PHE A 154 6.67 -16.45 0.27
C PHE A 154 7.40 -17.74 0.61
N SER A 155 8.31 -18.14 -0.25
CA SER A 155 9.25 -19.23 -0.01
C SER A 155 10.66 -18.67 0.06
N TYR A 156 11.47 -19.27 0.92
CA TYR A 156 12.85 -18.88 1.14
C TYR A 156 13.76 -19.98 0.64
N SER A 157 14.70 -19.63 -0.23
CA SER A 157 15.76 -20.55 -0.65
C SER A 157 16.87 -20.61 0.40
N MET A 158 17.75 -21.61 0.32
CA MET A 158 18.87 -21.75 1.26
C MET A 158 19.80 -20.53 1.27
N ASN A 159 19.90 -19.80 0.16
CA ASN A 159 20.66 -18.55 0.08
C ASN A 159 19.85 -17.32 0.55
N GLN A 160 18.77 -17.51 1.31
CA GLN A 160 17.90 -16.47 1.88
C GLN A 160 17.24 -15.56 0.83
N GLN A 161 17.14 -16.01 -0.40
CA GLN A 161 16.38 -15.30 -1.41
C GLN A 161 14.90 -15.65 -1.29
N THR A 162 14.08 -14.62 -1.37
CA THR A 162 12.64 -14.72 -1.18
C THR A 162 11.95 -14.78 -2.53
N SER A 163 11.10 -15.78 -2.73
CA SER A 163 10.26 -15.93 -3.92
C SER A 163 8.80 -15.78 -3.56
N LEU A 164 8.09 -14.97 -4.33
CA LEU A 164 6.66 -14.70 -4.19
C LEU A 164 5.83 -15.60 -5.09
N ASN A 165 4.73 -16.09 -4.56
CA ASN A 165 3.60 -16.60 -5.33
C ASN A 165 2.30 -15.91 -4.86
N LEU A 166 1.63 -15.19 -5.74
CA LEU A 166 0.31 -14.59 -5.49
C LEU A 166 -0.71 -15.29 -6.38
N SER A 167 -1.48 -16.22 -5.81
CA SER A 167 -2.55 -16.93 -6.52
C SER A 167 -2.09 -17.50 -7.88
N GLY A 168 -0.93 -18.17 -7.92
CA GLY A 168 -0.35 -18.78 -9.14
C GLY A 168 0.56 -17.87 -9.96
N PHE A 169 0.76 -16.62 -9.56
CA PHE A 169 1.64 -15.67 -10.24
C PHE A 169 2.92 -15.44 -9.44
N GLY A 170 4.07 -15.65 -10.06
CA GLY A 170 5.39 -15.39 -9.47
C GLY A 170 5.74 -13.91 -9.37
N GLY A 171 6.88 -13.62 -8.73
CA GLY A 171 7.30 -12.27 -8.42
C GLY A 171 7.44 -11.32 -9.62
N ASN A 172 7.87 -11.83 -10.79
CA ASN A 172 7.97 -11.03 -12.02
C ASN A 172 6.61 -10.70 -12.68
N SER A 173 5.52 -11.30 -12.20
CA SER A 173 4.15 -11.04 -12.67
C SER A 173 3.33 -10.21 -11.67
N VAL A 174 3.89 -9.88 -10.49
CA VAL A 174 3.29 -9.04 -9.46
C VAL A 174 4.13 -7.78 -9.28
N LEU A 175 3.53 -6.63 -9.54
CA LEU A 175 4.22 -5.35 -9.53
C LEU A 175 4.22 -4.74 -8.12
N PHE A 176 5.41 -4.50 -7.56
CA PHE A 176 5.58 -3.76 -6.32
C PHE A 176 5.89 -2.29 -6.62
N LEU A 177 5.17 -1.41 -5.92
CA LEU A 177 5.30 0.04 -6.04
C LEU A 177 5.51 0.66 -4.67
N VAL A 178 6.24 1.77 -4.63
CA VAL A 178 6.30 2.69 -3.49
C VAL A 178 5.79 4.05 -3.95
N ASP A 179 4.66 4.51 -3.38
CA ASP A 179 3.94 5.73 -3.78
C ASP A 179 3.59 5.79 -5.28
N GLY A 180 3.30 4.63 -5.89
CA GLY A 180 2.97 4.50 -7.30
C GLY A 180 4.16 4.37 -8.25
N GLU A 181 5.40 4.35 -7.74
CA GLU A 181 6.62 4.24 -8.53
C GLU A 181 7.23 2.84 -8.44
N ARG A 182 7.75 2.34 -9.57
CA ARG A 182 8.38 1.01 -9.67
C ARG A 182 9.70 0.94 -8.94
N LEU A 183 10.06 -0.26 -8.49
CA LEU A 183 11.37 -0.58 -7.93
C LEU A 183 12.27 -1.19 -9.01
N ALA A 184 13.49 -0.68 -9.14
CA ALA A 184 14.53 -1.25 -9.98
C ALA A 184 15.14 -2.51 -9.36
N GLY A 185 15.75 -3.34 -10.19
CA GLY A 185 16.48 -4.52 -9.78
C GLY A 185 15.61 -5.71 -9.44
N GLU A 186 16.16 -6.86 -9.73
CA GLU A 186 15.54 -8.15 -9.41
C GLU A 186 16.59 -9.16 -8.96
N THR A 187 16.14 -10.16 -8.23
CA THR A 187 16.93 -11.34 -7.90
C THR A 187 16.02 -12.56 -8.04
N LEU A 188 16.38 -13.49 -8.94
CA LEU A 188 15.58 -14.69 -9.23
C LEU A 188 14.10 -14.36 -9.48
N ASP A 189 13.85 -13.42 -10.39
CA ASP A 189 12.52 -12.98 -10.81
C ASP A 189 11.68 -12.29 -9.70
N ASN A 190 12.31 -11.82 -8.64
CA ASN A 190 11.67 -11.10 -7.54
C ASN A 190 12.40 -9.79 -7.24
N VAL A 191 11.66 -8.78 -6.82
CA VAL A 191 12.28 -7.60 -6.21
C VAL A 191 12.94 -7.98 -4.88
N ASP A 192 13.94 -7.22 -4.46
CA ASP A 192 14.50 -7.40 -3.12
C ASP A 192 13.53 -6.84 -2.06
N TYR A 193 12.73 -7.73 -1.46
CA TYR A 193 11.70 -7.35 -0.47
C TYR A 193 12.29 -6.71 0.78
N SER A 194 13.58 -6.96 1.09
CA SER A 194 14.25 -6.31 2.23
C SER A 194 14.43 -4.79 2.06
N ARG A 195 14.26 -4.25 0.84
CA ARG A 195 14.22 -2.81 0.56
C ARG A 195 12.95 -2.13 1.07
N LEU A 196 11.91 -2.92 1.39
CA LEU A 196 10.58 -2.44 1.75
C LEU A 196 10.44 -2.33 3.26
N ASN A 197 10.91 -1.21 3.80
CA ASN A 197 10.83 -0.86 5.21
C ASN A 197 9.38 -0.52 5.61
N MET A 198 8.87 -1.13 6.69
CA MET A 198 7.50 -0.96 7.20
C MET A 198 7.31 0.24 8.14
N ASP A 199 8.37 0.83 8.71
CA ASP A 199 8.28 1.89 9.72
C ASP A 199 7.65 3.19 9.19
N ASN A 200 7.76 3.46 7.89
CA ASN A 200 7.24 4.66 7.25
C ASN A 200 6.04 4.39 6.33
N VAL A 201 5.30 3.31 6.58
CA VAL A 201 4.14 2.94 5.75
C VAL A 201 2.86 3.45 6.38
N GLN A 202 2.05 4.16 5.60
CA GLN A 202 0.71 4.59 5.97
C GLN A 202 -0.32 3.48 5.72
N ARG A 203 -0.23 2.83 4.55
CA ARG A 203 -1.06 1.71 4.14
C ARG A 203 -0.47 0.98 2.95
N ILE A 204 -0.93 -0.23 2.71
CA ILE A 204 -0.61 -0.99 1.50
C ILE A 204 -1.91 -1.24 0.74
N GLU A 205 -1.94 -0.87 -0.54
CA GLU A 205 -3.07 -1.10 -1.44
C GLU A 205 -2.74 -2.24 -2.39
N ILE A 206 -3.62 -3.24 -2.47
CA ILE A 206 -3.37 -4.47 -3.23
C ILE A 206 -4.52 -4.68 -4.20
N ILE A 207 -4.18 -4.83 -5.48
CA ILE A 207 -5.09 -5.29 -6.53
C ILE A 207 -4.67 -6.70 -6.90
N LYS A 208 -5.57 -7.67 -6.77
CA LYS A 208 -5.39 -9.03 -7.31
C LYS A 208 -5.87 -9.09 -8.75
N GLY A 209 -5.08 -9.73 -9.62
CA GLY A 209 -5.36 -9.83 -11.06
C GLY A 209 -4.77 -8.68 -11.87
N ALA A 210 -5.01 -8.69 -13.19
CA ALA A 210 -4.35 -7.79 -14.12
C ALA A 210 -4.64 -6.31 -13.89
N ALA A 211 -3.59 -5.50 -13.80
CA ALA A 211 -3.64 -4.04 -13.69
C ALA A 211 -2.74 -3.33 -14.72
N SER A 212 -2.36 -4.04 -15.80
CA SER A 212 -1.45 -3.53 -16.83
C SER A 212 -1.98 -2.31 -17.56
N SER A 213 -3.30 -2.13 -17.64
CA SER A 213 -3.93 -0.93 -18.22
C SER A 213 -3.58 0.38 -17.50
N LEU A 214 -3.10 0.31 -16.25
CA LEU A 214 -2.67 1.49 -15.49
C LEU A 214 -1.16 1.50 -15.24
N TYR A 215 -0.57 0.32 -15.06
CA TYR A 215 0.81 0.18 -14.58
C TYR A 215 1.76 -0.45 -15.61
N GLY A 216 1.24 -0.90 -16.78
CA GLY A 216 2.03 -1.50 -17.85
C GLY A 216 2.51 -2.91 -17.53
N SER A 217 3.67 -3.27 -18.05
CA SER A 217 4.29 -4.59 -17.88
C SER A 217 4.44 -5.03 -16.44
N ASN A 218 4.42 -6.34 -16.17
CA ASN A 218 4.61 -7.01 -14.88
C ASN A 218 3.41 -6.91 -13.91
N ALA A 219 2.30 -6.30 -14.30
CA ALA A 219 1.08 -6.22 -13.51
C ALA A 219 0.01 -7.24 -13.98
N VAL A 220 0.43 -8.48 -14.28
CA VAL A 220 -0.43 -9.57 -14.75
C VAL A 220 -1.16 -10.25 -13.60
N GLY A 221 -0.44 -10.57 -12.52
CA GLY A 221 -0.94 -11.23 -11.32
C GLY A 221 -1.50 -10.28 -10.27
N GLY A 222 -1.04 -9.03 -10.28
CA GLY A 222 -1.49 -8.02 -9.33
C GLY A 222 -0.53 -6.85 -9.17
N VAL A 223 -0.95 -5.94 -8.30
CA VAL A 223 -0.15 -4.77 -7.88
C VAL A 223 -0.20 -4.66 -6.37
N VAL A 224 0.96 -4.47 -5.75
CA VAL A 224 1.14 -4.14 -4.34
C VAL A 224 1.76 -2.76 -4.26
N ASN A 225 0.99 -1.77 -3.83
CA ASN A 225 1.43 -0.38 -3.75
C ASN A 225 1.55 0.05 -2.28
N ILE A 226 2.75 0.37 -1.87
CA ILE A 226 3.09 0.80 -0.53
C ILE A 226 3.01 2.32 -0.49
N ILE A 227 2.07 2.86 0.29
CA ILE A 227 1.87 4.29 0.44
C ILE A 227 2.61 4.74 1.70
N SER A 228 3.56 5.64 1.53
CA SER A 228 4.35 6.19 2.63
C SER A 228 3.60 7.27 3.40
N ARG A 229 3.97 7.47 4.68
CA ARG A 229 3.40 8.53 5.53
C ARG A 229 3.83 9.91 5.08
N GLU A 230 3.03 10.90 5.46
CA GLU A 230 3.39 12.33 5.45
C GLU A 230 3.36 12.87 6.89
N ALA A 231 4.23 13.83 7.19
CA ALA A 231 4.20 14.51 8.49
C ALA A 231 2.92 15.35 8.61
N GLN A 232 2.10 15.04 9.60
CA GLN A 232 0.83 15.73 9.86
C GLN A 232 0.94 16.72 11.02
N GLU A 233 1.72 16.36 12.04
CA GLU A 233 1.92 17.17 13.23
C GLU A 233 3.02 18.21 13.02
N PRO A 234 2.96 19.37 13.71
CA PRO A 234 4.01 20.39 13.63
C PRO A 234 5.40 19.85 13.94
N TRP A 235 5.46 18.81 14.78
CA TRP A 235 6.66 18.13 15.19
C TRP A 235 6.33 16.74 15.74
N SER A 236 7.02 15.71 15.26
CA SER A 236 6.86 14.34 15.76
C SER A 236 8.19 13.60 15.74
N VAL A 237 8.43 12.80 16.77
CA VAL A 237 9.55 11.87 16.85
C VAL A 237 9.02 10.53 17.29
N ASN A 238 9.36 9.49 16.54
CA ASN A 238 9.09 8.11 16.90
C ASN A 238 10.41 7.33 16.89
N VAL A 239 10.66 6.58 17.98
CA VAL A 239 11.81 5.69 18.08
C VAL A 239 11.29 4.32 18.46
N ASN A 240 11.74 3.31 17.76
CA ASN A 240 11.40 1.93 18.05
C ASN A 240 12.66 1.07 18.14
N GLY A 241 12.59 0.04 18.97
CA GLY A 241 13.64 -0.95 19.14
C GLY A 241 13.05 -2.33 19.35
N ARG A 242 13.63 -3.33 18.72
CA ARG A 242 13.26 -4.75 18.89
C ARG A 242 14.50 -5.59 19.07
N TYR A 243 14.42 -6.56 19.96
CA TYR A 243 15.41 -7.62 20.11
C TYR A 243 14.69 -8.97 20.13
N GLY A 244 15.16 -9.90 19.31
CA GLY A 244 14.51 -11.20 19.12
C GLY A 244 15.49 -12.38 19.20
N ALA A 245 14.99 -13.56 18.87
CA ALA A 245 15.78 -14.77 18.76
C ALA A 245 16.89 -14.61 17.71
N HIS A 246 17.91 -15.46 17.77
CA HIS A 246 19.05 -15.46 16.84
C HIS A 246 19.75 -14.09 16.70
N ARG A 247 19.80 -13.33 17.81
CA ARG A 247 20.37 -11.97 17.86
C ARG A 247 19.72 -11.00 16.86
N GLU A 248 18.43 -11.24 16.55
CA GLU A 248 17.68 -10.27 15.74
C GLU A 248 17.63 -8.94 16.48
N GLN A 249 18.03 -7.87 15.79
CA GLN A 249 18.01 -6.50 16.29
C GLN A 249 17.38 -5.60 15.23
N ARG A 250 16.49 -4.72 15.67
CA ARG A 250 15.93 -3.68 14.82
C ARG A 250 15.86 -2.39 15.60
N TYR A 251 16.38 -1.33 15.03
CA TYR A 251 16.34 0.02 15.57
C TYR A 251 15.82 0.94 14.50
N GLY A 252 14.77 1.69 14.81
CA GLY A 252 14.14 2.62 13.90
C GLY A 252 13.93 3.99 14.53
N GLY A 253 14.05 5.02 13.71
CA GLY A 253 13.76 6.39 14.08
C GLY A 253 13.04 7.11 12.96
N THR A 254 11.98 7.84 13.30
CA THR A 254 11.25 8.71 12.37
C THR A 254 11.10 10.08 12.98
N VAL A 255 11.50 11.12 12.24
CA VAL A 255 11.34 12.53 12.63
C VAL A 255 10.46 13.21 11.61
N GLY A 256 9.34 13.75 12.06
CA GLY A 256 8.38 14.50 11.27
C GLY A 256 8.38 15.98 11.63
N PHE A 257 8.22 16.81 10.62
CA PHE A 257 8.13 18.25 10.75
C PHE A 257 7.09 18.79 9.78
N ASN A 258 6.15 19.60 10.26
CA ASN A 258 5.13 20.24 9.45
C ASN A 258 4.92 21.69 9.89
N ARG A 259 5.29 22.62 9.01
CA ARG A 259 5.00 24.06 9.20
C ARG A 259 4.24 24.62 8.01
N GLY A 260 3.00 24.15 7.84
CA GLY A 260 2.07 24.66 6.84
C GLY A 260 2.52 24.38 5.41
N LYS A 261 3.33 25.27 4.83
CA LYS A 261 3.80 25.14 3.44
C LYS A 261 4.91 24.11 3.24
N PHE A 262 5.58 23.70 4.30
CA PHE A 262 6.71 22.79 4.23
C PHE A 262 6.53 21.63 5.21
N THR A 263 6.69 20.41 4.71
CA THR A 263 6.73 19.20 5.54
C THR A 263 7.98 18.38 5.20
N SER A 264 8.55 17.75 6.24
CA SER A 264 9.67 16.82 6.12
C SER A 264 9.34 15.59 6.96
N LEU A 265 9.66 14.41 6.43
CA LEU A 265 9.58 13.15 7.16
C LEU A 265 10.83 12.32 6.86
N THR A 266 11.71 12.26 7.84
CA THR A 266 12.96 11.50 7.79
C THR A 266 12.77 10.18 8.54
N ASN A 267 13.13 9.07 7.92
CA ASN A 267 13.14 7.75 8.56
C ASN A 267 14.49 7.07 8.39
N VAL A 268 15.01 6.52 9.48
CA VAL A 268 16.22 5.68 9.51
C VAL A 268 15.88 4.37 10.19
N GLN A 269 16.29 3.25 9.61
CA GLN A 269 16.12 1.93 10.22
C GLN A 269 17.37 1.09 10.00
N TYR A 270 17.83 0.44 11.05
CA TYR A 270 18.86 -0.59 11.01
C TYR A 270 18.27 -1.91 11.49
N THR A 271 18.55 -3.00 10.76
CA THR A 271 18.22 -4.36 11.18
C THR A 271 19.44 -5.25 11.07
N SER A 272 19.55 -6.22 11.97
CA SER A 272 20.59 -7.23 11.93
C SER A 272 20.07 -8.54 12.47
N THR A 273 20.40 -9.65 11.82
CA THR A 273 20.15 -11.02 12.29
C THR A 273 21.47 -11.76 12.41
N GLY A 274 21.64 -12.48 13.50
CA GLY A 274 22.82 -13.34 13.71
C GLY A 274 22.75 -14.61 12.87
N GLU A 275 23.82 -15.35 12.89
CA GLU A 275 23.92 -16.68 12.28
C GLU A 275 23.02 -17.69 13.00
N ILE A 276 22.40 -18.58 12.26
CA ILE A 276 21.59 -19.70 12.77
C ILE A 276 22.30 -21.00 12.37
N ASP A 277 22.70 -21.79 13.35
CA ASP A 277 23.27 -23.11 13.16
C ASP A 277 22.15 -24.14 13.03
N LEU A 278 22.13 -24.89 11.94
CA LEU A 278 21.14 -25.93 11.63
C LEU A 278 21.64 -27.33 12.00
N SER A 279 22.88 -27.48 12.49
CA SER A 279 23.53 -28.76 12.76
C SER A 279 23.00 -29.51 13.98
N ALA A 280 21.91 -29.07 14.61
CA ALA A 280 21.10 -29.77 15.61
C ALA A 280 21.87 -30.64 16.62
N GLY A 281 23.03 -30.19 17.09
CA GLY A 281 23.77 -30.86 18.17
C GLY A 281 24.57 -32.11 17.79
N ASN A 282 24.62 -32.52 16.55
CA ASN A 282 25.52 -33.55 16.07
C ASN A 282 26.93 -32.99 15.86
N SER A 283 27.73 -33.12 16.88
CA SER A 283 29.06 -32.52 17.01
C SER A 283 30.18 -33.29 16.30
N GLN A 284 29.93 -34.01 15.23
CA GLN A 284 30.98 -34.64 14.44
C GLN A 284 30.68 -34.61 12.93
N GLU A 285 31.54 -33.91 12.21
CA GLU A 285 31.97 -34.15 10.83
C GLU A 285 31.10 -33.70 9.66
N GLU A 286 30.24 -32.69 9.77
CA GLU A 286 29.86 -32.00 8.53
C GLU A 286 30.16 -30.49 8.61
N THR A 287 31.38 -30.14 8.40
CA THR A 287 31.89 -28.76 8.23
C THR A 287 31.61 -28.26 6.80
N GLY A 288 30.39 -28.40 6.32
CA GLY A 288 29.95 -27.83 5.05
C GLY A 288 29.21 -26.52 5.27
N ASP A 289 29.36 -25.54 4.35
CA ASP A 289 28.65 -24.25 4.32
C ASP A 289 27.12 -24.36 4.37
N TYR A 290 26.56 -25.56 4.25
CA TYR A 290 25.11 -25.85 4.22
C TYR A 290 24.49 -26.07 5.60
N SER A 291 25.30 -26.11 6.68
CA SER A 291 24.80 -26.30 8.05
C SER A 291 24.36 -25.01 8.74
N LYS A 292 24.48 -23.87 8.07
CA LYS A 292 24.28 -22.55 8.67
C LYS A 292 23.46 -21.63 7.78
N ILE A 293 22.58 -20.85 8.40
CA ILE A 293 21.98 -19.65 7.80
C ILE A 293 22.83 -18.48 8.27
N TYR A 294 23.54 -17.86 7.37
CA TYR A 294 24.44 -16.75 7.69
C TYR A 294 23.67 -15.48 8.06
N GLY A 295 24.24 -14.70 8.97
CA GLY A 295 23.65 -13.44 9.40
C GLY A 295 23.65 -12.38 8.28
N ASN A 296 22.74 -11.43 8.43
CA ASN A 296 22.63 -10.27 7.54
C ASN A 296 22.40 -8.98 8.32
N SER A 297 22.69 -7.86 7.71
CA SER A 297 22.34 -6.54 8.23
C SER A 297 21.80 -5.64 7.13
N THR A 298 20.86 -4.76 7.48
CA THR A 298 20.32 -3.77 6.55
C THR A 298 20.30 -2.38 7.18
N LEU A 299 20.54 -1.37 6.36
CA LEU A 299 20.37 0.04 6.71
C LEU A 299 19.44 0.70 5.71
N HIS A 300 18.44 1.39 6.20
CA HIS A 300 17.52 2.21 5.42
C HIS A 300 17.62 3.67 5.84
N PHE A 301 17.65 4.53 4.87
CA PHE A 301 17.40 5.95 5.02
C PHE A 301 16.33 6.37 4.02
N LYS A 302 15.31 7.08 4.47
CA LYS A 302 14.27 7.63 3.59
C LYS A 302 13.96 9.06 4.03
N GLU A 303 13.83 9.94 3.06
CA GLU A 303 13.42 11.33 3.25
C GLU A 303 12.26 11.64 2.30
N ARG A 304 11.26 12.35 2.82
CA ARG A 304 10.16 12.90 2.05
C ARG A 304 9.96 14.36 2.41
N LEU A 305 10.16 15.22 1.45
CA LEU A 305 9.94 16.65 1.55
C LEU A 305 8.69 17.02 0.75
N THR A 306 7.81 17.82 1.33
CA THR A 306 6.66 18.38 0.60
C THR A 306 6.66 19.89 0.77
N PHE A 307 6.53 20.58 -0.33
CA PHE A 307 6.45 22.05 -0.39
C PHE A 307 5.20 22.48 -1.14
N THR A 308 4.36 23.28 -0.48
CA THR A 308 3.11 23.82 -1.02
C THR A 308 3.23 25.35 -1.05
N PRO A 309 3.88 25.94 -2.06
CA PRO A 309 4.11 27.40 -2.13
C PRO A 309 2.80 28.17 -2.24
N ALA A 310 1.81 27.62 -2.94
CA ALA A 310 0.47 28.16 -3.14
C ALA A 310 -0.55 27.01 -3.19
N ASP A 311 -1.82 27.30 -2.91
CA ASP A 311 -2.89 26.28 -2.86
C ASP A 311 -2.98 25.37 -4.10
N PRO A 312 -2.76 25.87 -5.36
CA PRO A 312 -2.85 25.00 -6.53
C PRO A 312 -1.60 24.13 -6.76
N LEU A 313 -0.46 24.37 -6.07
CA LEU A 313 0.80 23.70 -6.36
C LEU A 313 1.35 22.96 -5.13
N LYS A 314 1.49 21.64 -5.26
CA LYS A 314 2.17 20.77 -4.29
C LYS A 314 3.37 20.11 -4.97
N ILE A 315 4.57 20.29 -4.42
CA ILE A 315 5.80 19.66 -4.87
C ILE A 315 6.24 18.69 -3.81
N THR A 316 6.48 17.44 -4.18
CA THR A 316 6.99 16.39 -3.29
C THR A 316 8.32 15.88 -3.84
N ALA A 317 9.37 15.94 -3.03
CA ALA A 317 10.66 15.34 -3.33
C ALA A 317 10.90 14.16 -2.39
N ARG A 318 11.54 13.11 -2.89
CA ARG A 318 11.90 11.90 -2.13
C ARG A 318 13.34 11.53 -2.39
N ALA A 319 13.99 11.00 -1.36
CA ALA A 319 15.31 10.39 -1.44
C ALA A 319 15.34 9.14 -0.58
N GLY A 320 16.04 8.12 -1.02
CA GLY A 320 16.21 6.87 -0.30
C GLY A 320 17.58 6.27 -0.52
N TYR A 321 18.11 5.70 0.53
CA TYR A 321 19.31 4.86 0.50
C TYR A 321 19.01 3.55 1.21
N PHE A 322 19.43 2.45 0.62
CA PHE A 322 19.37 1.11 1.18
C PHE A 322 20.75 0.45 1.05
N PHE A 323 21.18 -0.17 2.11
CA PHE A 323 22.36 -1.02 2.13
C PHE A 323 22.03 -2.32 2.84
N ARG A 324 22.39 -3.45 2.25
CA ARG A 324 22.34 -4.76 2.88
C ARG A 324 23.66 -5.47 2.70
N GLU A 325 24.16 -6.06 3.77
CA GLU A 325 25.30 -6.96 3.76
C GLU A 325 24.86 -8.31 4.31
N ARG A 326 25.17 -9.38 3.57
CA ARG A 326 24.89 -10.76 3.93
C ARG A 326 26.18 -11.54 3.93
N ASN A 327 26.47 -12.25 5.01
CA ASN A 327 27.60 -13.15 5.06
C ASN A 327 27.29 -14.39 4.18
N ILE A 328 28.24 -14.82 3.37
CA ILE A 328 28.16 -16.02 2.52
C ILE A 328 29.12 -17.08 3.03
N SER A 329 30.30 -16.65 3.45
CA SER A 329 31.33 -17.49 4.05
C SER A 329 32.19 -16.65 4.99
N SER A 330 33.21 -17.24 5.58
CA SER A 330 34.21 -16.52 6.37
C SER A 330 35.07 -15.54 5.55
N SER A 331 35.09 -15.67 4.22
CA SER A 331 35.91 -14.86 3.30
C SER A 331 35.11 -13.99 2.33
N GLN A 332 33.79 -14.15 2.25
CA GLN A 332 32.94 -13.47 1.27
C GLN A 332 31.62 -12.97 1.88
N ARG A 333 31.23 -11.79 1.44
CA ARG A 333 29.91 -11.19 1.73
C ARG A 333 29.26 -10.71 0.45
N ASP A 334 27.94 -10.86 0.35
CA ASP A 334 27.15 -10.17 -0.67
C ASP A 334 26.76 -8.79 -0.15
N ARG A 335 26.92 -7.78 -0.97
CA ARG A 335 26.50 -6.41 -0.69
C ARG A 335 25.48 -5.95 -1.71
N TYR A 336 24.43 -5.35 -1.21
CA TYR A 336 23.36 -4.79 -2.01
C TYR A 336 23.20 -3.31 -1.67
N ARG A 337 23.13 -2.45 -2.68
CA ARG A 337 22.97 -1.01 -2.52
C ARG A 337 21.84 -0.52 -3.39
N SER A 338 21.04 0.38 -2.87
CA SER A 338 20.06 1.09 -3.68
C SER A 338 20.09 2.57 -3.36
N PHE A 339 20.03 3.36 -4.43
CA PHE A 339 19.78 4.80 -4.39
C PHE A 339 18.49 5.08 -5.12
N SER A 340 17.54 5.72 -4.45
CA SER A 340 16.27 6.08 -5.05
C SER A 340 15.95 7.54 -4.79
N GLY A 341 15.20 8.14 -5.69
CA GLY A 341 14.79 9.52 -5.52
C GLY A 341 13.80 9.95 -6.59
N GLY A 342 13.22 11.12 -6.39
CA GLY A 342 12.32 11.68 -7.38
C GLY A 342 11.67 12.96 -6.91
N VAL A 343 11.10 13.67 -7.88
CA VAL A 343 10.33 14.88 -7.66
C VAL A 343 9.00 14.74 -8.38
N LYS A 344 7.91 15.07 -7.67
CA LYS A 344 6.54 15.08 -8.19
C LYS A 344 5.93 16.46 -7.97
N GLY A 345 5.40 17.05 -9.02
CA GLY A 345 4.60 18.25 -8.98
C GLY A 345 3.14 17.92 -9.25
N ASN A 346 2.25 18.34 -8.36
CA ASN A 346 0.81 18.30 -8.58
C ASN A 346 0.32 19.74 -8.70
N TYR A 347 -0.29 20.08 -9.82
CA TYR A 347 -0.80 21.43 -10.09
C TYR A 347 -2.29 21.38 -10.42
N ARG A 348 -3.10 22.05 -9.58
CA ARG A 348 -4.51 22.25 -9.83
C ARG A 348 -4.69 23.42 -10.79
N LEU A 349 -4.99 23.11 -12.06
CA LEU A 349 -5.20 24.09 -13.11
C LEU A 349 -6.53 24.83 -12.92
N SER A 350 -7.57 24.11 -12.46
CA SER A 350 -8.90 24.62 -12.13
C SER A 350 -9.55 23.73 -11.06
N ASP A 351 -10.78 24.04 -10.65
CA ASP A 351 -11.56 23.17 -9.75
C ASP A 351 -11.88 21.78 -10.35
N ASN A 352 -11.77 21.67 -11.67
CA ASN A 352 -12.06 20.44 -12.41
C ASN A 352 -10.83 19.80 -13.04
N ASP A 353 -9.66 20.44 -12.98
CA ASP A 353 -8.48 20.05 -13.73
C ASP A 353 -7.26 19.92 -12.83
N ASP A 354 -6.71 18.73 -12.75
CA ASP A 354 -5.48 18.43 -12.03
C ASP A 354 -4.42 17.89 -13.00
N TRP A 355 -3.21 18.38 -12.87
CA TRP A 355 -2.05 17.92 -13.62
C TRP A 355 -0.95 17.46 -12.68
N GLU A 356 -0.44 16.25 -12.93
CA GLU A 356 0.72 15.70 -12.24
C GLU A 356 1.86 15.50 -13.24
N ILE A 357 3.06 15.87 -12.84
CA ILE A 357 4.31 15.53 -13.52
C ILE A 357 5.28 14.98 -12.50
N SER A 358 5.97 13.88 -12.82
CA SER A 358 6.98 13.31 -11.95
C SER A 358 8.20 12.83 -12.72
N TYR A 359 9.34 12.92 -12.06
CA TYR A 359 10.57 12.25 -12.42
C TYR A 359 11.01 11.39 -11.25
N THR A 360 11.36 10.13 -11.53
CA THR A 360 11.90 9.21 -10.54
C THR A 360 13.15 8.52 -11.06
N PHE A 361 14.02 8.22 -10.12
CA PHE A 361 15.27 7.49 -10.30
C PHE A 361 15.33 6.37 -9.27
N ASP A 362 15.69 5.18 -9.70
CA ASP A 362 15.99 4.05 -8.81
C ASP A 362 17.15 3.24 -9.38
N GLN A 363 18.17 3.02 -8.55
CA GLN A 363 19.34 2.20 -8.85
C GLN A 363 19.45 1.09 -7.82
N TYR A 364 19.74 -0.12 -8.28
CA TYR A 364 19.99 -1.28 -7.44
C TYR A 364 21.24 -2.02 -7.92
N ASP A 365 22.24 -2.09 -7.04
CA ASP A 365 23.53 -2.71 -7.30
C ASP A 365 23.73 -3.94 -6.39
N LYS A 366 24.38 -4.96 -6.94
CA LYS A 366 24.94 -6.10 -6.19
C LYS A 366 26.44 -6.12 -6.37
N SER A 367 27.15 -6.57 -5.34
CA SER A 367 28.58 -6.78 -5.38
C SER A 367 29.00 -7.93 -4.47
N ASP A 368 30.04 -8.63 -4.87
CA ASP A 368 30.77 -9.57 -4.05
C ASP A 368 31.87 -8.84 -3.31
N TYR A 369 31.87 -8.89 -2.00
CA TYR A 369 32.92 -8.35 -1.15
C TYR A 369 33.82 -9.46 -0.64
N LEU A 370 35.06 -9.46 -1.12
CA LEU A 370 36.10 -10.40 -0.74
C LEU A 370 36.90 -9.85 0.45
N ILE A 371 36.69 -10.42 1.64
CA ILE A 371 37.25 -9.94 2.91
C ILE A 371 38.76 -9.93 2.91
N PRO A 372 39.47 -10.99 2.45
CA PRO A 372 40.94 -11.03 2.54
C PRO A 372 41.67 -9.94 1.73
N GLY A 373 41.01 -9.43 0.69
CA GLY A 373 41.60 -8.40 -0.20
C GLY A 373 40.97 -7.04 -0.08
N ASP A 374 39.99 -6.86 0.82
CA ASP A 374 39.16 -5.65 0.91
C ASP A 374 38.65 -5.21 -0.49
N LEU A 375 38.21 -6.20 -1.28
CA LEU A 375 37.81 -6.00 -2.67
C LEU A 375 36.31 -6.10 -2.82
N ASP A 376 35.70 -5.02 -3.28
CA ASP A 376 34.25 -4.91 -3.55
C ASP A 376 34.01 -4.94 -5.08
N VAL A 377 33.56 -6.07 -5.61
CA VAL A 377 33.40 -6.28 -7.06
C VAL A 377 31.92 -6.19 -7.40
N ARG A 378 31.52 -5.09 -8.07
CA ARG A 378 30.14 -4.92 -8.53
C ARG A 378 29.90 -5.79 -9.76
N ASP A 379 28.98 -6.71 -9.66
CA ASP A 379 28.63 -7.71 -10.67
C ASP A 379 27.25 -7.49 -11.31
N TYR A 380 26.42 -6.64 -10.70
CA TYR A 380 25.09 -6.31 -11.17
C TYR A 380 24.73 -4.85 -10.86
N SER A 381 24.13 -4.16 -11.82
CA SER A 381 23.57 -2.82 -11.65
C SER A 381 22.35 -2.63 -12.54
N ASN A 382 21.19 -2.34 -11.94
CA ASN A 382 20.00 -1.94 -12.66
C ASN A 382 19.67 -0.49 -12.31
N VAL A 383 19.55 0.35 -13.34
CA VAL A 383 19.30 1.80 -13.19
C VAL A 383 18.09 2.18 -14.00
N GLN A 384 17.07 2.68 -13.34
CA GLN A 384 15.82 3.11 -13.96
C GLN A 384 15.59 4.61 -13.78
N HIS A 385 15.21 5.28 -14.87
CA HIS A 385 14.74 6.65 -14.88
C HIS A 385 13.34 6.68 -15.47
N THR A 386 12.38 7.22 -14.73
CA THR A 386 11.00 7.32 -15.20
C THR A 386 10.55 8.78 -15.20
N VAL A 387 9.98 9.22 -16.32
CA VAL A 387 9.23 10.47 -16.43
C VAL A 387 7.78 10.13 -16.65
N ARG A 388 6.89 10.73 -15.87
CA ARG A 388 5.44 10.52 -15.95
C ARG A 388 4.72 11.84 -16.06
N THR A 389 3.64 11.87 -16.85
CA THR A 389 2.65 12.93 -16.84
C THR A 389 1.25 12.36 -16.73
N LEU A 390 0.38 13.00 -15.95
CA LEU A 390 -0.99 12.59 -15.70
C LEU A 390 -1.88 13.82 -15.65
N TYR A 391 -2.93 13.83 -16.46
CA TYR A 391 -3.94 14.87 -16.45
C TYR A 391 -5.32 14.29 -16.12
N ASN A 392 -6.01 14.89 -15.18
CA ASN A 392 -7.37 14.54 -14.79
C ASN A 392 -8.31 15.69 -15.08
N HIS A 393 -9.45 15.41 -15.72
CA HIS A 393 -10.54 16.35 -15.90
C HIS A 393 -11.84 15.79 -15.33
N THR A 394 -12.52 16.59 -14.50
CA THR A 394 -13.78 16.22 -13.86
C THR A 394 -14.96 16.87 -14.58
N PHE A 395 -15.76 16.09 -15.30
CA PHE A 395 -16.97 16.53 -15.96
C PHE A 395 -18.17 16.52 -15.00
N ALA A 396 -18.97 17.58 -15.02
CA ALA A 396 -20.19 17.69 -14.22
C ALA A 396 -19.99 17.34 -12.72
N GLY A 397 -18.78 17.60 -12.18
CA GLY A 397 -18.42 17.37 -10.79
C GLY A 397 -18.39 15.89 -10.35
N LYS A 398 -18.43 14.92 -11.27
CA LYS A 398 -18.54 13.48 -10.93
C LYS A 398 -17.93 12.48 -11.91
N HIS A 399 -17.79 12.82 -13.18
CA HIS A 399 -17.16 11.95 -14.19
C HIS A 399 -15.72 12.35 -14.35
N ILE A 400 -14.78 11.41 -14.34
CA ILE A 400 -13.35 11.73 -14.39
C ILE A 400 -12.75 11.10 -15.65
N LEU A 401 -12.13 11.92 -16.49
CA LEU A 401 -11.23 11.50 -17.55
C LEU A 401 -9.80 11.63 -17.04
N THR A 402 -9.05 10.55 -17.07
CA THR A 402 -7.63 10.50 -16.76
C THR A 402 -6.87 10.16 -18.04
N VAL A 403 -5.91 10.98 -18.43
CA VAL A 403 -5.01 10.74 -19.57
C VAL A 403 -3.58 10.90 -19.08
N GLY A 404 -2.70 10.03 -19.51
CA GLY A 404 -1.31 10.10 -19.10
C GLY A 404 -0.38 9.26 -19.96
N GLY A 405 0.89 9.31 -19.63
CA GLY A 405 1.93 8.49 -20.23
C GLY A 405 3.19 8.48 -19.40
N ASP A 406 3.94 7.41 -19.53
CA ASP A 406 5.22 7.20 -18.87
C ASP A 406 6.32 7.01 -19.94
N TYR A 407 7.51 7.48 -19.63
CA TYR A 407 8.74 7.12 -20.34
C TYR A 407 9.72 6.53 -19.34
N LEU A 408 10.13 5.29 -19.55
CA LEU A 408 11.09 4.55 -18.74
C LEU A 408 12.36 4.28 -19.53
N ARG A 409 13.50 4.67 -18.99
CA ARG A 409 14.83 4.24 -19.40
C ARG A 409 15.34 3.22 -18.39
N ASP A 410 15.53 1.98 -18.85
CA ASP A 410 15.95 0.83 -18.04
C ASP A 410 17.32 0.33 -18.52
N TYR A 411 18.35 0.55 -17.70
CA TYR A 411 19.71 0.09 -17.94
C TYR A 411 20.04 -1.06 -17.01
N LEU A 412 20.56 -2.16 -17.57
CA LEU A 412 20.98 -3.34 -16.81
C LEU A 412 22.40 -3.74 -17.20
N MET A 413 23.28 -3.79 -16.22
CA MET A 413 24.62 -4.34 -16.29
C MET A 413 24.72 -5.62 -15.46
N SER A 414 25.31 -6.66 -16.02
CA SER A 414 25.56 -7.92 -15.31
C SER A 414 26.78 -8.63 -15.89
N TYR A 415 27.60 -9.24 -15.03
CA TYR A 415 28.70 -10.13 -15.46
C TYR A 415 28.18 -11.34 -16.27
N GLN A 416 26.90 -11.66 -16.16
CA GLN A 416 26.26 -12.77 -16.89
C GLN A 416 25.92 -12.44 -18.35
N PHE A 417 26.11 -11.21 -18.79
CA PHE A 417 25.99 -10.85 -20.19
C PHE A 417 27.29 -11.17 -20.95
N THR A 418 27.20 -12.02 -21.96
CA THR A 418 28.36 -12.50 -22.73
C THR A 418 28.81 -11.54 -23.83
N ASP A 419 28.03 -10.50 -24.13
CA ASP A 419 28.19 -9.61 -25.28
C ASP A 419 28.65 -8.17 -24.95
N GLY A 420 29.14 -7.94 -23.74
CA GLY A 420 29.68 -6.61 -23.38
C GLY A 420 29.16 -6.03 -22.09
N GLY A 421 28.45 -6.82 -21.30
CA GLY A 421 28.17 -6.53 -19.91
C GLY A 421 26.97 -5.62 -19.63
N SER A 422 26.29 -5.03 -20.64
CA SER A 422 25.11 -4.20 -20.36
C SER A 422 24.13 -4.07 -21.52
N HIS A 423 22.85 -3.92 -21.18
CA HIS A 423 21.75 -3.65 -22.11
C HIS A 423 20.93 -2.45 -21.65
N LEU A 424 20.27 -1.80 -22.61
CA LEU A 424 19.45 -0.61 -22.39
C LEU A 424 18.11 -0.77 -23.10
N GLN A 425 17.01 -0.62 -22.36
CA GLN A 425 15.67 -0.60 -22.90
C GLN A 425 14.97 0.72 -22.64
N HIS A 426 14.29 1.23 -23.65
CA HIS A 426 13.37 2.35 -23.52
C HIS A 426 11.94 1.85 -23.64
N THR A 427 11.08 2.27 -22.74
CA THR A 427 9.64 1.99 -22.79
C THR A 427 8.91 3.32 -22.84
N ALA A 428 8.04 3.48 -23.82
CA ALA A 428 7.14 4.63 -23.92
C ALA A 428 5.70 4.13 -23.93
N ASP A 429 4.84 4.81 -23.22
CA ASP A 429 3.43 4.44 -23.16
C ASP A 429 2.51 5.65 -23.11
N ALA A 430 1.26 5.40 -23.45
CA ALA A 430 0.17 6.33 -23.27
C ALA A 430 -1.08 5.58 -22.82
N PHE A 431 -1.87 6.19 -21.93
CA PHE A 431 -3.11 5.59 -21.47
C PHE A 431 -4.21 6.64 -21.30
N ALA A 432 -5.45 6.18 -21.42
CA ALA A 432 -6.64 6.95 -21.11
C ALA A 432 -7.61 6.08 -20.31
N GLN A 433 -8.28 6.68 -19.34
CA GLN A 433 -9.30 6.04 -18.51
C GLN A 433 -10.47 7.00 -18.29
N PHE A 434 -11.68 6.51 -18.43
CA PHE A 434 -12.89 7.26 -18.14
C PHE A 434 -13.67 6.59 -17.02
N ASP A 435 -13.89 7.33 -15.93
CA ASP A 435 -14.68 6.94 -14.77
C ASP A 435 -16.05 7.61 -14.85
N TRP A 436 -17.05 6.85 -15.28
CA TRP A 436 -18.40 7.31 -15.54
C TRP A 436 -19.31 7.02 -14.35
N ASN A 437 -19.83 8.05 -13.72
CA ASN A 437 -20.71 8.01 -12.55
C ASN A 437 -22.10 8.62 -12.88
N PRO A 438 -22.95 8.00 -13.74
CA PRO A 438 -24.21 8.58 -14.15
C PRO A 438 -25.21 8.69 -12.98
N HIS A 439 -25.16 7.74 -12.05
CA HIS A 439 -26.05 7.66 -10.91
C HIS A 439 -25.28 7.23 -9.65
N ARG A 440 -25.73 7.62 -8.45
CA ARG A 440 -25.09 7.29 -7.16
C ARG A 440 -24.89 5.77 -6.92
N ARG A 441 -25.71 4.94 -7.55
CA ARG A 441 -25.70 3.47 -7.42
C ARG A 441 -24.88 2.79 -8.52
N PHE A 442 -24.53 3.48 -9.60
CA PHE A 442 -23.85 2.89 -10.75
C PHE A 442 -22.56 3.62 -11.06
N ASN A 443 -21.50 2.85 -11.22
CA ASN A 443 -20.21 3.32 -11.69
C ASN A 443 -19.66 2.38 -12.77
N LEU A 444 -19.13 2.95 -13.84
CA LEU A 444 -18.42 2.27 -14.91
C LEU A 444 -17.04 2.92 -15.07
N ILE A 445 -16.01 2.13 -15.14
CA ILE A 445 -14.67 2.57 -15.49
C ILE A 445 -14.21 1.81 -16.73
N ALA A 446 -13.74 2.53 -17.74
CA ALA A 446 -13.17 1.97 -18.95
C ALA A 446 -11.80 2.60 -19.20
N GLY A 447 -10.81 1.80 -19.58
CA GLY A 447 -9.47 2.28 -19.82
C GLY A 447 -8.76 1.48 -20.91
N LEU A 448 -7.80 2.12 -21.55
CA LEU A 448 -6.93 1.55 -22.56
C LEU A 448 -5.53 2.11 -22.37
N ARG A 449 -4.53 1.26 -22.50
CA ARG A 449 -3.11 1.64 -22.50
C ARG A 449 -2.42 1.01 -23.70
N PHE A 450 -1.50 1.76 -24.28
CA PHE A 450 -0.56 1.33 -25.30
C PHE A 450 0.85 1.42 -24.75
N ASP A 451 1.64 0.37 -24.88
CA ASP A 451 3.05 0.30 -24.48
C ASP A 451 3.91 -0.05 -25.69
N HIS A 452 5.09 0.56 -25.80
CA HIS A 452 6.12 0.27 -26.79
C HIS A 452 7.48 0.09 -26.14
N PHE A 453 8.18 -1.00 -26.50
CA PHE A 453 9.49 -1.42 -25.98
C PHE A 453 10.53 -1.39 -27.08
N SER A 454 11.60 -0.62 -26.90
CA SER A 454 12.62 -0.43 -27.95
C SER A 454 13.44 -1.69 -28.24
N GLU A 455 13.93 -2.39 -27.22
CA GLU A 455 14.84 -3.52 -27.38
C GLU A 455 14.13 -4.73 -27.99
N SER A 456 13.00 -5.10 -27.44
CA SER A 456 12.21 -6.22 -27.97
C SER A 456 11.37 -5.84 -29.18
N ARG A 457 11.32 -4.55 -29.59
CA ARG A 457 10.47 -3.99 -30.67
C ARG A 457 9.00 -4.38 -30.55
N LEU A 458 8.52 -4.55 -29.33
CA LEU A 458 7.17 -5.01 -29.03
C LEU A 458 6.26 -3.82 -28.75
N SER A 459 5.00 -3.97 -29.17
CA SER A 459 3.93 -3.05 -28.80
C SER A 459 2.74 -3.84 -28.30
N HIS A 460 2.05 -3.32 -27.27
CA HIS A 460 0.91 -4.01 -26.67
C HIS A 460 -0.20 -3.04 -26.27
N PHE A 461 -1.47 -3.51 -26.40
CA PHE A 461 -2.66 -2.82 -25.91
C PHE A 461 -3.24 -3.55 -24.71
N SER A 462 -3.47 -2.83 -23.61
CA SER A 462 -4.04 -3.35 -22.37
C SER A 462 -5.39 -2.68 -22.09
N PRO A 463 -6.52 -3.30 -22.45
CA PRO A 463 -7.85 -2.79 -22.15
C PRO A 463 -8.28 -3.11 -20.70
N LYS A 464 -9.22 -2.31 -20.17
CA LYS A 464 -9.82 -2.50 -18.84
C LYS A 464 -11.26 -2.04 -18.85
N LEU A 465 -12.11 -2.82 -18.18
CA LEU A 465 -13.51 -2.47 -17.92
C LEU A 465 -13.86 -2.87 -16.49
N GLY A 466 -14.46 -1.97 -15.74
CA GLY A 466 -14.97 -2.24 -14.40
C GLY A 466 -16.39 -1.69 -14.26
N LEU A 467 -17.25 -2.49 -13.68
CA LEU A 467 -18.65 -2.15 -13.42
C LEU A 467 -18.93 -2.32 -11.93
N MET A 468 -19.70 -1.39 -11.37
CA MET A 468 -20.19 -1.49 -10.00
C MET A 468 -21.63 -1.04 -9.91
N TYR A 469 -22.42 -1.84 -9.20
CA TYR A 469 -23.79 -1.48 -8.84
C TYR A 469 -23.98 -1.59 -7.33
N LYS A 470 -24.52 -0.53 -6.72
CA LYS A 470 -24.72 -0.41 -5.27
C LYS A 470 -26.20 -0.55 -4.91
N PHE A 471 -26.48 -1.45 -3.99
CA PHE A 471 -27.72 -1.54 -3.23
C PHE A 471 -27.53 -0.85 -1.86
N ASP A 472 -28.52 -0.87 -1.02
CA ASP A 472 -28.45 -0.18 0.28
C ASP A 472 -27.34 -0.77 1.21
N HIS A 473 -27.18 -2.09 1.21
CA HIS A 473 -26.19 -2.82 2.03
C HIS A 473 -25.27 -3.71 1.22
N CYS A 474 -25.50 -3.84 -0.09
CA CYS A 474 -24.71 -4.68 -0.97
C CYS A 474 -24.10 -3.88 -2.10
N SER A 475 -22.95 -4.31 -2.59
CA SER A 475 -22.41 -3.86 -3.86
C SER A 475 -21.96 -5.06 -4.69
N LEU A 476 -22.27 -5.03 -5.98
CA LEU A 476 -21.78 -5.99 -6.96
C LEU A 476 -20.75 -5.30 -7.85
N ARG A 477 -19.62 -5.96 -8.08
CA ARG A 477 -18.57 -5.49 -8.97
C ARG A 477 -18.24 -6.59 -9.97
N GLY A 478 -18.10 -6.21 -11.23
CA GLY A 478 -17.57 -7.06 -12.29
C GLY A 478 -16.43 -6.36 -12.98
N SER A 479 -15.35 -7.05 -13.27
CA SER A 479 -14.25 -6.45 -14.02
C SER A 479 -13.64 -7.40 -15.03
N TYR A 480 -13.14 -6.80 -16.12
CA TYR A 480 -12.26 -7.38 -17.09
C TYR A 480 -11.00 -6.53 -17.21
N ALA A 481 -9.83 -7.15 -17.25
CA ALA A 481 -8.57 -6.48 -17.53
C ALA A 481 -7.67 -7.35 -18.40
N GLY A 482 -7.16 -6.77 -19.48
CA GLY A 482 -6.03 -7.30 -20.23
C GLY A 482 -4.73 -6.97 -19.49
N GLY A 483 -3.89 -7.97 -19.31
CA GLY A 483 -2.57 -7.81 -18.74
C GLY A 483 -1.50 -8.25 -19.72
N PHE A 484 -0.28 -7.76 -19.53
CA PHE A 484 0.84 -8.23 -20.29
C PHE A 484 2.15 -8.11 -19.51
N ARG A 485 3.15 -8.90 -19.92
CA ARG A 485 4.52 -8.81 -19.44
C ARG A 485 5.49 -8.93 -20.60
N ALA A 486 6.28 -7.89 -20.83
CA ALA A 486 7.38 -7.95 -21.77
C ALA A 486 8.51 -8.84 -21.22
N PRO A 487 9.28 -9.55 -22.08
CA PRO A 487 10.50 -10.21 -21.66
C PRO A 487 11.46 -9.20 -21.03
N THR A 488 12.09 -9.57 -19.93
CA THR A 488 13.12 -8.75 -19.28
C THR A 488 14.45 -8.84 -20.03
N LEU A 489 15.34 -7.85 -19.85
CA LEU A 489 16.69 -7.90 -20.42
C LEU A 489 17.47 -9.15 -19.97
N LYS A 490 17.22 -9.60 -18.71
CA LYS A 490 17.75 -10.84 -18.19
C LYS A 490 17.27 -12.06 -18.98
N GLU A 491 15.96 -12.22 -19.15
CA GLU A 491 15.37 -13.36 -19.87
C GLU A 491 15.81 -13.42 -21.35
N MET A 492 16.14 -12.27 -21.92
CA MET A 492 16.62 -12.20 -23.31
C MET A 492 18.12 -12.48 -23.45
N TYR A 493 18.96 -12.01 -22.53
CA TYR A 493 20.41 -11.93 -22.79
C TYR A 493 21.31 -12.58 -21.74
N MET A 494 20.87 -12.85 -20.50
CA MET A 494 21.71 -13.45 -19.48
C MET A 494 22.00 -14.92 -19.74
N HIS A 495 23.26 -15.33 -19.51
CA HIS A 495 23.71 -16.71 -19.37
C HIS A 495 24.03 -16.94 -17.89
N PHE A 496 23.20 -17.71 -17.23
CA PHE A 496 23.25 -17.91 -15.79
C PHE A 496 23.74 -19.32 -15.44
N ASP A 497 24.85 -19.40 -14.69
CA ASP A 497 25.35 -20.66 -14.16
C ASP A 497 24.63 -21.05 -12.88
N MET A 498 23.94 -22.19 -12.90
CA MET A 498 23.29 -22.81 -11.74
C MET A 498 24.31 -23.67 -10.97
N ALA A 499 25.21 -23.02 -10.26
CA ALA A 499 26.20 -23.64 -9.35
C ALA A 499 27.03 -24.75 -10.02
N ASN A 500 27.48 -24.56 -11.26
CA ASN A 500 28.19 -25.53 -12.09
C ASN A 500 27.43 -26.84 -12.36
N ILE A 501 26.10 -26.85 -12.16
CA ILE A 501 25.26 -28.03 -12.47
C ILE A 501 24.78 -27.95 -13.92
N PHE A 502 24.23 -26.81 -14.33
CA PHE A 502 23.81 -26.52 -15.71
C PHE A 502 23.71 -25.01 -15.93
N MET A 503 23.66 -24.62 -17.21
CA MET A 503 23.46 -23.22 -17.60
C MET A 503 22.00 -22.92 -17.87
N ILE A 504 21.57 -21.69 -17.60
CA ILE A 504 20.30 -21.11 -18.07
C ILE A 504 20.64 -20.06 -19.12
N TYR A 505 20.11 -20.23 -20.32
CA TYR A 505 20.36 -19.34 -21.46
C TYR A 505 19.20 -18.40 -21.70
N GLY A 506 19.49 -17.11 -21.89
CA GLY A 506 18.54 -16.13 -22.39
C GLY A 506 18.09 -16.42 -23.82
N ASN A 507 16.95 -15.85 -24.21
CA ASN A 507 16.39 -16.02 -25.54
C ASN A 507 15.79 -14.71 -26.09
N PRO A 508 16.47 -14.02 -27.02
CA PRO A 508 15.96 -12.77 -27.62
C PRO A 508 14.67 -12.94 -28.45
N SER A 509 14.30 -14.19 -28.80
CA SER A 509 13.10 -14.49 -29.58
C SER A 509 11.83 -14.65 -28.72
N LEU A 510 11.89 -14.35 -27.42
CA LEU A 510 10.75 -14.43 -26.53
C LEU A 510 9.61 -13.50 -26.95
N ARG A 511 8.39 -14.02 -26.85
CA ARG A 511 7.15 -13.26 -27.04
C ARG A 511 6.67 -12.74 -25.68
N PRO A 512 5.97 -11.59 -25.63
CA PRO A 512 5.36 -11.12 -24.39
C PRO A 512 4.30 -12.10 -23.91
N GLU A 513 4.19 -12.23 -22.59
CA GLU A 513 3.02 -12.85 -21.99
C GLU A 513 1.82 -11.92 -22.16
N SER A 514 0.66 -12.47 -22.42
CA SER A 514 -0.61 -11.75 -22.41
C SER A 514 -1.59 -12.46 -21.49
N SER A 515 -2.45 -11.70 -20.83
CA SER A 515 -3.45 -12.28 -19.95
C SER A 515 -4.82 -11.63 -20.09
N HIS A 516 -5.85 -12.44 -19.81
CA HIS A 516 -7.23 -12.00 -19.68
C HIS A 516 -7.70 -12.34 -18.29
N ASN A 517 -8.00 -11.32 -17.51
CA ASN A 517 -8.48 -11.45 -16.14
C ASN A 517 -9.96 -11.06 -16.07
N PHE A 518 -10.77 -11.94 -15.52
CA PHE A 518 -12.19 -11.72 -15.23
C PHE A 518 -12.41 -11.83 -13.73
N SER A 519 -13.12 -10.91 -13.12
CA SER A 519 -13.51 -11.01 -11.73
C SER A 519 -14.95 -10.58 -11.49
N LEU A 520 -15.60 -11.25 -10.55
CA LEU A 520 -16.93 -10.92 -10.05
C LEU A 520 -16.90 -10.91 -8.54
N SER A 521 -17.35 -9.82 -7.93
CA SER A 521 -17.34 -9.65 -6.48
C SER A 521 -18.68 -9.18 -5.95
N ALA A 522 -19.12 -9.75 -4.83
CA ALA A 522 -20.24 -9.31 -4.04
C ALA A 522 -19.73 -8.88 -2.66
N GLU A 523 -20.10 -7.69 -2.24
CA GLU A 523 -19.79 -7.14 -0.92
C GLU A 523 -21.10 -6.82 -0.18
N TYR A 524 -21.20 -7.28 1.05
CA TYR A 524 -22.30 -6.97 1.96
C TYR A 524 -21.75 -6.24 3.18
N THR A 525 -22.25 -5.03 3.43
CA THR A 525 -21.84 -4.21 4.58
C THR A 525 -23.09 -3.78 5.34
N LYS A 526 -23.15 -4.17 6.61
CA LYS A 526 -24.22 -3.75 7.50
C LYS A 526 -23.66 -3.46 8.89
N GLN A 527 -23.84 -2.24 9.35
CA GLN A 527 -23.36 -1.79 10.65
C GLN A 527 -21.85 -2.12 10.87
N ARG A 528 -21.56 -3.12 11.66
CA ARG A 528 -20.25 -3.53 12.16
C ARG A 528 -19.60 -4.65 11.35
N HIS A 529 -20.32 -5.20 10.38
CA HIS A 529 -19.89 -6.37 9.61
C HIS A 529 -19.69 -6.03 8.16
N ASN A 530 -18.58 -6.53 7.60
CA ASN A 530 -18.31 -6.54 6.18
C ASN A 530 -18.04 -7.97 5.73
N LEU A 531 -18.65 -8.37 4.63
CA LEU A 531 -18.42 -9.66 3.97
C LEU A 531 -18.18 -9.40 2.50
N THR A 532 -17.07 -9.88 1.96
CA THR A 532 -16.73 -9.80 0.54
C THR A 532 -16.44 -11.19 0.00
N LEU A 533 -17.07 -11.54 -1.10
CA LEU A 533 -16.81 -12.76 -1.86
C LEU A 533 -16.44 -12.38 -3.29
N THR A 534 -15.29 -12.84 -3.76
CA THR A 534 -14.77 -12.55 -5.10
C THR A 534 -14.39 -13.85 -5.79
N GLY A 535 -14.96 -14.11 -6.97
CA GLY A 535 -14.51 -15.14 -7.88
C GLY A 535 -13.65 -14.53 -8.98
N PHE A 536 -12.59 -15.20 -9.40
CA PHE A 536 -11.73 -14.75 -10.49
C PHE A 536 -11.35 -15.89 -11.44
N TYR A 537 -11.09 -15.53 -12.70
CA TYR A 537 -10.60 -16.43 -13.72
C TYR A 537 -9.61 -15.72 -14.63
N ASN A 538 -8.39 -16.26 -14.69
CA ASN A 538 -7.28 -15.73 -15.46
C ASN A 538 -6.85 -16.71 -16.53
N ILE A 539 -6.64 -16.22 -17.75
CA ILE A 539 -6.05 -16.95 -18.87
C ILE A 539 -4.73 -16.25 -19.17
N VAL A 540 -3.62 -16.98 -19.16
CA VAL A 540 -2.29 -16.46 -19.48
C VAL A 540 -1.76 -17.20 -20.70
N ASP A 541 -1.47 -16.48 -21.76
CA ASP A 541 -0.87 -17.00 -22.99
C ASP A 541 0.62 -16.64 -23.06
N ASN A 542 1.43 -17.49 -23.66
CA ASN A 542 2.86 -17.30 -23.88
C ASN A 542 3.66 -17.07 -22.57
N ARG A 543 3.30 -17.72 -21.47
CA ARG A 543 4.02 -17.57 -20.19
C ARG A 543 5.51 -17.85 -20.39
N ILE A 544 6.37 -16.91 -19.98
CA ILE A 544 7.82 -17.04 -20.08
C ILE A 544 8.32 -17.93 -18.92
N THR A 545 9.10 -18.93 -19.26
CA THR A 545 9.67 -19.90 -18.32
C THR A 545 10.93 -20.49 -18.92
N THR A 546 11.61 -21.39 -18.19
CA THR A 546 12.73 -22.17 -18.70
C THR A 546 12.31 -23.58 -19.07
N ALA A 547 12.92 -24.13 -20.10
CA ALA A 547 12.78 -25.53 -20.50
C ALA A 547 14.15 -26.13 -20.85
N TRP A 548 14.30 -27.44 -20.59
CA TRP A 548 15.54 -28.13 -20.88
C TRP A 548 15.78 -28.24 -22.41
N ASN A 549 16.97 -27.83 -22.83
CA ASN A 549 17.45 -27.98 -24.22
C ASN A 549 18.59 -28.98 -24.26
N GLN A 550 18.37 -30.13 -24.88
CA GLN A 550 19.37 -31.20 -24.98
C GLN A 550 20.63 -30.80 -25.77
N ALA A 551 20.50 -29.97 -26.81
CA ALA A 551 21.61 -29.53 -27.62
C ALA A 551 22.59 -28.61 -26.88
N LEU A 552 22.07 -27.80 -25.94
CA LEU A 552 22.86 -26.89 -25.11
C LEU A 552 23.22 -27.49 -23.74
N ASN A 553 22.71 -28.70 -23.45
CA ASN A 553 22.83 -29.32 -22.12
C ASN A 553 22.49 -28.36 -20.97
N GLY A 554 21.42 -27.62 -21.12
CA GLY A 554 21.01 -26.59 -20.17
C GLY A 554 19.56 -26.19 -20.35
N GLN A 555 19.10 -25.23 -19.57
CA GLN A 555 17.78 -24.64 -19.71
C GLN A 555 17.83 -23.41 -20.63
N VAL A 556 16.77 -23.18 -21.36
CA VAL A 556 16.59 -21.98 -22.21
C VAL A 556 15.27 -21.32 -21.88
N TYR A 557 15.25 -20.00 -21.77
CA TYR A 557 14.01 -19.25 -21.64
C TYR A 557 13.12 -19.46 -22.87
N THR A 558 11.86 -19.82 -22.64
CA THR A 558 10.89 -20.13 -23.69
C THR A 558 9.49 -19.72 -23.28
N ASN A 559 8.58 -19.65 -24.26
CA ASN A 559 7.17 -19.38 -24.00
C ASN A 559 6.38 -20.69 -23.85
N MET A 560 5.70 -20.87 -22.72
CA MET A 560 4.68 -21.91 -22.54
C MET A 560 3.38 -21.54 -23.27
N SER A 561 2.59 -22.54 -23.65
CA SER A 561 1.40 -22.31 -24.48
C SER A 561 0.29 -21.56 -23.73
N ARG A 562 -0.20 -22.07 -22.62
CA ARG A 562 -1.32 -21.47 -21.89
C ARG A 562 -1.43 -21.98 -20.45
N LEU A 563 -1.74 -21.07 -19.53
CA LEU A 563 -2.06 -21.34 -18.14
C LEU A 563 -3.44 -20.76 -17.82
N HIS A 564 -4.28 -21.52 -17.11
CA HIS A 564 -5.53 -21.07 -16.55
C HIS A 564 -5.42 -21.05 -15.03
N VAL A 565 -5.82 -19.95 -14.41
CA VAL A 565 -5.87 -19.82 -12.95
C VAL A 565 -7.28 -19.37 -12.55
N ALA A 566 -7.94 -20.15 -11.72
CA ALA A 566 -9.27 -19.84 -11.20
C ALA A 566 -9.27 -19.87 -9.68
N GLY A 567 -10.08 -19.04 -9.05
CA GLY A 567 -10.14 -19.05 -7.60
C GLY A 567 -11.30 -18.26 -7.02
N ILE A 568 -11.38 -18.36 -5.68
CA ILE A 568 -12.38 -17.66 -4.87
C ILE A 568 -11.64 -17.05 -3.67
N ASP A 569 -11.89 -15.77 -3.41
CA ASP A 569 -11.46 -15.07 -2.21
C ASP A 569 -12.69 -14.69 -1.37
N ALA A 570 -12.72 -15.09 -0.10
CA ALA A 570 -13.75 -14.72 0.86
C ALA A 570 -13.12 -13.96 2.03
N ASN A 571 -13.66 -12.81 2.37
CA ASN A 571 -13.22 -12.01 3.50
C ASN A 571 -14.43 -11.60 4.34
N ALA A 572 -14.32 -11.79 5.64
CA ALA A 572 -15.32 -11.34 6.60
C ALA A 572 -14.64 -10.61 7.75
N SER A 573 -15.19 -9.49 8.17
CA SER A 573 -14.67 -8.72 9.30
C SER A 573 -15.79 -8.13 10.13
N GLY A 574 -15.50 -7.88 11.41
CA GLY A 574 -16.40 -7.22 12.33
C GLY A 574 -15.64 -6.48 13.41
N ARG A 575 -16.19 -5.32 13.83
CA ARG A 575 -15.62 -4.50 14.92
C ARG A 575 -16.74 -4.09 15.87
N TYR A 576 -16.54 -4.27 17.16
CA TYR A 576 -17.52 -3.95 18.20
C TYR A 576 -17.05 -2.77 19.06
N ALA A 577 -17.99 -1.99 19.57
CA ALA A 577 -17.72 -0.84 20.44
C ALA A 577 -16.99 -1.19 21.75
N CYS A 578 -17.06 -2.45 22.19
CA CYS A 578 -16.31 -2.92 23.36
C CYS A 578 -14.80 -3.05 23.12
N GLY A 579 -14.32 -2.84 21.88
CA GLY A 579 -12.92 -2.97 21.49
C GLY A 579 -12.57 -4.28 20.78
N ILE A 580 -13.47 -5.25 20.72
CA ILE A 580 -13.23 -6.52 20.01
C ILE A 580 -13.37 -6.30 18.50
N SER A 581 -12.41 -6.78 17.74
CA SER A 581 -12.49 -6.89 16.29
C SER A 581 -11.99 -8.25 15.81
N TRP A 582 -12.57 -8.73 14.72
CA TRP A 582 -12.19 -10.00 14.12
C TRP A 582 -12.15 -9.89 12.60
N ARG A 583 -11.29 -10.68 11.98
CA ARG A 583 -11.16 -10.83 10.53
C ARG A 583 -10.91 -12.29 10.19
N LEU A 584 -11.67 -12.79 9.23
CA LEU A 584 -11.51 -14.09 8.63
C LEU A 584 -11.27 -13.88 7.14
N SER A 585 -10.24 -14.47 6.59
CA SER A 585 -9.96 -14.41 5.17
C SER A 585 -9.61 -15.82 4.67
N TYR A 586 -10.13 -16.17 3.50
CA TYR A 586 -9.91 -17.47 2.87
C TYR A 586 -9.71 -17.27 1.37
N ALA A 587 -8.76 -17.99 0.80
CA ALA A 587 -8.55 -18.06 -0.65
C ALA A 587 -8.46 -19.52 -1.09
N TYR A 588 -9.14 -19.82 -2.19
CA TYR A 588 -8.99 -21.03 -2.97
C TYR A 588 -8.44 -20.68 -4.34
N THR A 589 -7.36 -21.35 -4.75
CA THR A 589 -6.72 -21.13 -6.05
C THR A 589 -6.48 -22.48 -6.73
N ARG A 590 -6.87 -22.58 -8.00
CA ARG A 590 -6.64 -23.75 -8.83
C ARG A 590 -5.93 -23.33 -10.13
N GLU A 591 -4.78 -23.93 -10.36
CA GLU A 591 -4.03 -23.80 -11.61
C GLU A 591 -4.34 -24.98 -12.53
N GLN A 592 -4.49 -24.72 -13.82
CA GLN A 592 -4.66 -25.74 -14.85
C GLN A 592 -3.67 -25.48 -15.99
N ILE A 593 -2.77 -26.42 -16.19
CA ILE A 593 -1.76 -26.42 -17.25
C ILE A 593 -2.09 -27.54 -18.24
N ARG A 594 -1.69 -27.38 -19.48
CA ARG A 594 -1.83 -28.42 -20.50
C ARG A 594 -1.06 -29.69 -20.07
N LYS A 595 -1.66 -30.88 -20.24
CA LYS A 595 -1.02 -32.15 -19.91
C LYS A 595 0.38 -32.24 -20.55
N GLY A 596 1.36 -32.65 -19.74
CA GLY A 596 2.76 -32.84 -20.19
C GLY A 596 3.68 -31.65 -20.01
N GLN A 597 3.22 -30.53 -19.43
CA GLN A 597 4.07 -29.40 -19.04
C GLN A 597 4.32 -29.40 -17.53
N PRO A 598 5.54 -29.06 -17.05
CA PRO A 598 5.84 -29.03 -15.62
C PRO A 598 5.10 -27.88 -14.94
N LEU A 599 4.61 -28.11 -13.71
CA LEU A 599 4.19 -27.04 -12.80
C LEU A 599 5.44 -26.27 -12.36
N LEU A 600 5.46 -24.97 -12.61
CA LEU A 600 6.61 -24.10 -12.30
C LEU A 600 6.58 -23.58 -10.88
N SER A 601 5.43 -23.62 -10.21
CA SER A 601 5.26 -23.27 -8.80
C SER A 601 4.15 -24.15 -8.21
N SER A 602 4.32 -24.61 -6.99
CA SER A 602 3.24 -25.26 -6.26
C SER A 602 2.47 -24.21 -5.49
N THR A 603 1.34 -23.75 -6.04
CA THR A 603 0.41 -22.90 -5.29
C THR A 603 -0.34 -23.76 -4.29
N ARG A 604 -0.41 -23.32 -3.03
CA ARG A 604 -1.29 -23.95 -2.04
C ARG A 604 -2.74 -23.69 -2.44
N PRO A 605 -3.54 -24.75 -2.70
CA PRO A 605 -4.91 -24.54 -3.17
C PRO A 605 -5.79 -23.83 -2.15
N HIS A 606 -5.54 -24.05 -0.87
CA HIS A 606 -6.34 -23.51 0.23
C HIS A 606 -5.45 -22.73 1.18
N THR A 607 -5.76 -21.48 1.41
CA THR A 607 -5.10 -20.62 2.40
C THR A 607 -6.15 -19.90 3.22
N ALA A 608 -5.92 -19.74 4.50
CA ALA A 608 -6.81 -19.00 5.39
C ALA A 608 -6.01 -18.20 6.41
N THR A 609 -6.51 -17.03 6.76
CA THR A 609 -6.00 -16.22 7.86
C THR A 609 -7.13 -15.86 8.81
N VAL A 610 -6.84 -15.90 10.11
CA VAL A 610 -7.78 -15.53 11.17
C VAL A 610 -7.09 -14.53 12.07
N ARG A 611 -7.75 -13.42 12.35
CA ARG A 611 -7.29 -12.45 13.33
C ARG A 611 -8.39 -12.15 14.33
N LEU A 612 -8.03 -12.14 15.61
CA LEU A 612 -8.85 -11.64 16.70
C LEU A 612 -8.07 -10.56 17.44
N SER A 613 -8.65 -9.38 17.62
CA SER A 613 -8.00 -8.30 18.33
C SER A 613 -8.94 -7.67 19.36
N TYR A 614 -8.34 -7.20 20.43
CA TYR A 614 -8.99 -6.41 21.44
C TYR A 614 -8.20 -5.12 21.64
N ASP A 615 -8.82 -3.97 21.40
CA ASP A 615 -8.23 -2.64 21.57
C ASP A 615 -9.15 -1.80 22.40
N LYS A 616 -8.64 -1.27 23.50
CA LYS A 616 -9.38 -0.37 24.35
C LYS A 616 -8.48 0.71 24.90
N ASP A 617 -8.92 1.94 24.71
CA ASP A 617 -8.26 3.13 25.25
C ASP A 617 -9.02 3.63 26.47
N TRP A 618 -8.26 4.01 27.50
CA TRP A 618 -8.71 4.73 28.68
C TRP A 618 -7.98 6.09 28.69
N ASN A 619 -8.43 7.01 29.51
CA ASN A 619 -7.90 8.39 29.51
C ASN A 619 -6.37 8.51 29.66
N ALA A 620 -5.72 7.56 30.31
CA ALA A 620 -4.29 7.60 30.61
C ALA A 620 -3.47 6.49 29.93
N TYR A 621 -4.10 5.43 29.47
CA TYR A 621 -3.43 4.27 28.86
C TYR A 621 -4.36 3.51 27.93
N GLY A 622 -3.79 2.79 26.98
CA GLY A 622 -4.49 1.89 26.07
C GLY A 622 -3.94 0.47 26.17
N LEU A 623 -4.80 -0.52 25.89
CA LEU A 623 -4.43 -1.91 25.77
C LEU A 623 -4.83 -2.43 24.41
N GLY A 624 -3.85 -2.96 23.66
CA GLY A 624 -4.08 -3.67 22.42
C GLY A 624 -3.52 -5.08 22.51
N VAL A 625 -4.34 -6.08 22.18
CA VAL A 625 -3.95 -7.49 22.09
C VAL A 625 -4.45 -8.03 20.76
N SER A 626 -3.58 -8.68 20.01
CA SER A 626 -3.92 -9.27 18.72
C SER A 626 -3.40 -10.71 18.66
N LEU A 627 -4.24 -11.60 18.12
CA LEU A 627 -3.92 -13.00 17.80
C LEU A 627 -4.18 -13.21 16.31
N SER A 628 -3.16 -13.64 15.57
CA SER A 628 -3.22 -13.97 14.15
C SER A 628 -2.77 -15.40 13.91
#